data_ec77940e646185afe9ce9dd52da25e3a
#
_entry.id   ec77940e646185afe9ce9dd52da25e3a
#
_cell.length_a   1.000
_cell.length_b   1.000
_cell.length_c   1.000
_cell.angle_alpha   90.00
_cell.angle_beta   90.00
_cell.angle_gamma   90.00
#
_symmetry.space_group_name_H-M   'P 1'
#
loop_
_entity.id
_entity.type
_entity.pdbx_description
1 polymer ?
#
loop_
_entity_poly.entity_id
_entity_poly.type
_entity_poly.pdbx_seq_one_letter_code
_entity_poly.pdbx_strand_id
1 'polypeptide(L)'
;DLAAETGMAMVYVSHDLGAIARVCDRVMVMYAGEIVLEGTTSQVLKTPIHPYAHGLLASIPKLSDAQLPQALDGRPPAPGDAGAGCAFADRCALASDVCRTERPVLQKTPNGEHVRCHHFTDIVQMNSTSALLIDVAQTDTLSKALPILTLGGLSISYQQKGLLDDLSARLFGSEKIFIPTVDDIELEIKRGETVGLVGESGSGKSTILKSLAGLLSPVAGEVLFDTDSSGQSGQLPSIVEARGHEHLRAIQLIFQNPDDSLNPRHTIAEILAQPLTLYFGLTDDALYERSVSILERVRLGAHYLARLPSQLSGGEKQRVAIARAFAAEPDLVLCDEVTSALDVSVQAAVLALLNELKHEKGTTYIFVSHDLAVVKALSDRVVVLYQGRMCEVGPSDAVYSQPSHPYTEVLLGAVLEPDPDSAPKLVADDIVELSPPAKGCAFQRRCPRRIGAICDEMVPPWQRGADGHLIRCHISLDELIRL
;
A
#
# COMPACT_ATOMS: atom_id res chain seq x y z
N ASP A 1 -17.59 22.48 -2.84
CA ASP A 1 -17.88 23.86 -3.27
C ASP A 1 -18.97 23.89 -4.33
N LEU A 2 -18.94 23.09 -5.39
CA LEU A 2 -19.95 23.10 -6.45
C LEU A 2 -21.38 22.84 -5.94
N ALA A 3 -21.57 21.89 -5.02
CA ALA A 3 -22.88 21.59 -4.42
C ALA A 3 -23.37 22.77 -3.57
N ALA A 4 -22.49 23.44 -2.82
CA ALA A 4 -22.83 24.62 -2.03
C ALA A 4 -23.16 25.83 -2.90
N GLU A 5 -22.43 26.02 -4.01
CA GLU A 5 -22.66 27.11 -4.97
C GLU A 5 -23.95 26.95 -5.77
N THR A 6 -24.29 25.71 -6.15
CA THR A 6 -25.44 25.41 -7.00
C THR A 6 -26.70 25.02 -6.22
N GLY A 7 -26.60 24.75 -4.91
CA GLY A 7 -27.70 24.21 -4.09
C GLY A 7 -28.11 22.80 -4.47
N MET A 8 -27.24 22.04 -5.13
CA MET A 8 -27.52 20.70 -5.64
C MET A 8 -27.37 19.64 -4.54
N ALA A 9 -28.36 18.74 -4.42
CA ALA A 9 -28.22 17.56 -3.58
C ALA A 9 -27.35 16.52 -4.29
N MET A 10 -26.39 15.93 -3.54
CA MET A 10 -25.45 14.95 -4.07
C MET A 10 -25.51 13.63 -3.25
N VAL A 11 -25.53 12.49 -3.94
CA VAL A 11 -25.29 11.18 -3.34
C VAL A 11 -23.87 10.74 -3.75
N TYR A 12 -23.01 10.57 -2.75
CA TYR A 12 -21.61 10.18 -2.95
C TYR A 12 -21.37 8.77 -2.42
N VAL A 13 -20.88 7.88 -3.30
CA VAL A 13 -20.57 6.49 -2.95
C VAL A 13 -19.06 6.32 -2.99
N SER A 14 -18.47 5.92 -1.87
CA SER A 14 -17.03 5.68 -1.74
C SER A 14 -16.74 4.65 -0.65
N HIS A 15 -15.62 3.97 -0.77
CA HIS A 15 -15.01 3.19 0.30
C HIS A 15 -13.98 4.02 1.10
N ASP A 16 -13.62 5.21 0.64
CA ASP A 16 -12.76 6.14 1.34
C ASP A 16 -13.59 6.94 2.36
N LEU A 17 -13.49 6.54 3.64
CA LEU A 17 -14.22 7.19 4.73
C LEU A 17 -13.64 8.56 5.09
N GLY A 18 -12.37 8.83 4.76
CA GLY A 18 -11.78 10.15 4.89
C GLY A 18 -12.44 11.16 3.92
N ALA A 19 -12.63 10.76 2.66
CA ALA A 19 -13.37 11.56 1.69
C ALA A 19 -14.83 11.77 2.10
N ILE A 20 -15.51 10.70 2.58
CA ILE A 20 -16.89 10.79 3.11
C ILE A 20 -16.97 11.76 4.29
N ALA A 21 -16.02 11.73 5.22
CA ALA A 21 -15.97 12.64 6.36
C ALA A 21 -15.94 14.14 5.97
N ARG A 22 -15.46 14.44 4.76
CA ARG A 22 -15.29 15.81 4.25
C ARG A 22 -16.44 16.31 3.42
N VAL A 23 -17.07 15.42 2.67
CA VAL A 23 -18.02 15.82 1.62
C VAL A 23 -19.47 15.64 2.07
N CYS A 24 -19.72 14.70 3.00
CA CYS A 24 -21.07 14.28 3.32
C CYS A 24 -21.57 14.84 4.67
N ASP A 25 -22.78 15.36 4.71
CA ASP A 25 -23.46 15.76 5.95
C ASP A 25 -24.02 14.54 6.70
N ARG A 26 -24.46 13.53 5.94
CA ARG A 26 -25.07 12.30 6.43
C ARG A 26 -24.44 11.09 5.76
N VAL A 27 -24.30 10.01 6.50
CA VAL A 27 -23.71 8.76 6.03
C VAL A 27 -24.68 7.60 6.21
N MET A 28 -24.79 6.75 5.18
CA MET A 28 -25.49 5.49 5.21
C MET A 28 -24.47 4.35 5.03
N VAL A 29 -24.40 3.46 6.00
CA VAL A 29 -23.55 2.25 5.91
C VAL A 29 -24.40 1.10 5.38
N MET A 30 -23.92 0.49 4.30
CA MET A 30 -24.60 -0.64 3.64
C MET A 30 -23.84 -1.94 3.84
N TYR A 31 -24.56 -3.04 4.10
CA TYR A 31 -24.03 -4.39 4.17
C TYR A 31 -25.00 -5.38 3.52
N ALA A 32 -24.51 -6.24 2.63
CA ALA A 32 -25.31 -7.25 1.91
C ALA A 32 -26.59 -6.66 1.27
N GLY A 33 -26.53 -5.47 0.70
CA GLY A 33 -27.65 -4.78 0.05
C GLY A 33 -28.61 -4.05 0.98
N GLU A 34 -28.33 -3.99 2.29
CA GLU A 34 -29.18 -3.32 3.29
C GLU A 34 -28.48 -2.16 3.96
N ILE A 35 -29.26 -1.12 4.29
CA ILE A 35 -28.81 -0.05 5.19
C ILE A 35 -28.79 -0.61 6.62
N VAL A 36 -27.60 -0.66 7.24
CA VAL A 36 -27.41 -1.16 8.60
C VAL A 36 -27.24 -0.05 9.63
N LEU A 37 -26.78 1.11 9.19
CA LEU A 37 -26.64 2.32 10.02
C LEU A 37 -26.82 3.57 9.15
N GLU A 38 -27.54 4.57 9.66
CA GLU A 38 -27.69 5.88 9.06
C GLU A 38 -27.64 6.95 10.16
N GLY A 39 -26.91 8.04 9.91
CA GLY A 39 -26.80 9.16 10.86
C GLY A 39 -26.05 10.33 10.26
N THR A 40 -25.77 11.33 11.07
CA THR A 40 -24.83 12.40 10.69
C THR A 40 -23.42 11.82 10.54
N THR A 41 -22.59 12.47 9.76
CA THR A 41 -21.19 12.03 9.54
C THR A 41 -20.45 11.83 10.86
N SER A 42 -20.63 12.73 11.82
CA SER A 42 -20.00 12.62 13.15
C SER A 42 -20.50 11.40 13.94
N GLN A 43 -21.81 11.12 13.93
CA GLN A 43 -22.37 9.96 14.61
C GLN A 43 -21.85 8.64 14.07
N VAL A 44 -21.83 8.50 12.73
CA VAL A 44 -21.41 7.26 12.07
C VAL A 44 -19.91 7.03 12.16
N LEU A 45 -19.09 8.08 12.05
CA LEU A 45 -17.63 7.93 12.01
C LEU A 45 -16.95 7.99 13.40
N LYS A 46 -17.53 8.71 14.38
CA LYS A 46 -16.94 8.80 15.73
C LYS A 46 -17.50 7.79 16.72
N THR A 47 -18.80 7.56 16.67
CA THR A 47 -19.51 6.72 17.66
C THR A 47 -20.45 5.73 16.99
N PRO A 48 -19.97 4.86 16.10
CA PRO A 48 -20.83 3.91 15.38
C PRO A 48 -21.53 2.96 16.36
N ILE A 49 -22.84 2.77 16.17
CA ILE A 49 -23.68 1.92 17.01
C ILE A 49 -24.07 0.61 16.34
N HIS A 50 -23.42 0.27 15.22
CA HIS A 50 -23.57 -1.03 14.53
C HIS A 50 -22.24 -1.76 14.49
N PRO A 51 -22.14 -3.07 14.84
CA PRO A 51 -20.89 -3.83 14.86
C PRO A 51 -20.11 -3.79 13.55
N TYR A 52 -20.79 -3.85 12.42
CA TYR A 52 -20.16 -3.75 11.11
C TYR A 52 -19.50 -2.38 10.88
N ALA A 53 -20.20 -1.29 11.21
CA ALA A 53 -19.64 0.05 11.06
C ALA A 53 -18.43 0.26 11.98
N HIS A 54 -18.47 -0.27 13.21
CA HIS A 54 -17.35 -0.27 14.13
C HIS A 54 -16.15 -1.04 13.57
N GLY A 55 -16.36 -2.26 13.08
CA GLY A 55 -15.33 -3.07 12.45
C GLY A 55 -14.77 -2.44 11.16
N LEU A 56 -15.61 -1.77 10.37
CA LEU A 56 -15.18 -1.05 9.17
C LEU A 56 -14.22 0.09 9.52
N LEU A 57 -14.51 0.88 10.57
CA LEU A 57 -13.63 1.95 11.05
C LEU A 57 -12.33 1.42 11.67
N ALA A 58 -12.38 0.27 12.35
CA ALA A 58 -11.20 -0.40 12.90
C ALA A 58 -10.30 -1.00 11.78
N SER A 59 -10.86 -1.22 10.59
CA SER A 59 -10.11 -1.71 9.42
C SER A 59 -9.42 -0.61 8.63
N ILE A 60 -9.56 0.67 9.02
CA ILE A 60 -8.88 1.80 8.37
C ILE A 60 -7.56 2.05 9.07
N PRO A 61 -6.43 2.07 8.33
CA PRO A 61 -5.16 2.50 8.88
C PRO A 61 -5.20 4.00 9.22
N LYS A 62 -4.55 4.41 10.31
CA LYS A 62 -4.50 5.80 10.76
C LYS A 62 -3.05 6.28 10.85
N LEU A 63 -2.80 7.52 10.47
CA LEU A 63 -1.47 8.12 10.65
C LEU A 63 -1.09 8.30 12.12
N SER A 64 -2.08 8.49 12.99
CA SER A 64 -1.89 8.59 14.44
C SER A 64 -1.51 7.27 15.10
N ASP A 65 -1.72 6.14 14.42
CA ASP A 65 -1.48 4.80 14.95
C ASP A 65 -0.50 4.04 14.05
N ALA A 66 0.53 3.44 14.66
CA ALA A 66 1.50 2.59 13.94
C ALA A 66 1.04 1.13 13.83
N GLN A 67 -0.18 0.81 14.31
CA GLN A 67 -0.70 -0.55 14.30
C GLN A 67 -1.33 -0.90 12.94
N LEU A 68 -1.22 -2.18 12.58
CA LEU A 68 -1.92 -2.70 11.41
C LEU A 68 -3.44 -2.63 11.65
N PRO A 69 -4.23 -2.28 10.61
CA PRO A 69 -5.68 -2.22 10.70
C PRO A 69 -6.27 -3.60 11.00
N GLN A 70 -7.32 -3.64 11.81
CA GLN A 70 -7.97 -4.89 12.19
C GLN A 70 -8.85 -5.41 11.04
N ALA A 71 -8.57 -6.62 10.58
CA ALA A 71 -9.40 -7.26 9.57
C ALA A 71 -10.72 -7.72 10.17
N LEU A 72 -11.82 -7.52 9.45
CA LEU A 72 -13.10 -8.15 9.76
C LEU A 72 -13.09 -9.62 9.34
N ASP A 73 -13.27 -10.52 10.30
CA ASP A 73 -13.32 -11.96 10.04
C ASP A 73 -14.51 -12.37 9.16
N GLY A 74 -14.33 -13.47 8.45
CA GLY A 74 -15.38 -14.08 7.61
C GLY A 74 -15.63 -13.33 6.29
N ARG A 75 -16.66 -13.74 5.58
CA ARG A 75 -17.06 -13.21 4.27
C ARG A 75 -18.47 -12.66 4.29
N PRO A 76 -18.75 -11.59 3.51
CA PRO A 76 -20.12 -11.20 3.29
C PRO A 76 -20.89 -12.34 2.59
N PRO A 77 -22.18 -12.53 2.87
CA PRO A 77 -23.00 -13.51 2.16
C PRO A 77 -23.05 -13.17 0.67
N ALA A 78 -23.18 -14.20 -0.17
CA ALA A 78 -23.41 -13.97 -1.59
C ALA A 78 -24.76 -13.28 -1.82
N PRO A 79 -24.94 -12.56 -2.92
CA PRO A 79 -26.23 -11.93 -3.24
C PRO A 79 -27.36 -12.97 -3.25
N GLY A 80 -28.33 -12.79 -2.37
CA GLY A 80 -29.49 -13.73 -2.20
C GLY A 80 -29.28 -14.78 -1.10
N ASP A 81 -28.08 -14.96 -0.55
CA ASP A 81 -27.78 -15.97 0.48
C ASP A 81 -27.90 -15.42 1.92
N ALA A 82 -28.26 -14.16 2.08
CA ALA A 82 -28.53 -13.58 3.40
C ALA A 82 -29.78 -14.30 3.98
N GLY A 83 -29.57 -15.16 4.98
CA GLY A 83 -30.62 -15.96 5.61
C GLY A 83 -31.79 -15.14 6.19
N ALA A 84 -32.68 -15.80 6.96
CA ALA A 84 -33.82 -15.13 7.58
C ALA A 84 -33.43 -14.12 8.68
N GLY A 85 -32.22 -14.22 9.24
CA GLY A 85 -31.72 -13.39 10.32
C GLY A 85 -30.96 -12.13 9.85
N CYS A 86 -30.15 -11.59 10.74
CA CYS A 86 -29.26 -10.47 10.46
C CYS A 86 -28.18 -10.88 9.44
N ALA A 87 -28.04 -10.16 8.34
CA ALA A 87 -27.06 -10.46 7.29
C ALA A 87 -25.59 -10.45 7.80
N PHE A 88 -25.30 -9.73 8.89
CA PHE A 88 -23.98 -9.66 9.50
C PHE A 88 -23.74 -10.69 10.61
N ALA A 89 -24.73 -11.53 10.97
CA ALA A 89 -24.67 -12.41 12.14
C ALA A 89 -23.42 -13.33 12.16
N ASP A 90 -23.05 -13.92 11.02
CA ASP A 90 -21.92 -14.86 10.93
C ASP A 90 -20.53 -14.20 11.12
N ARG A 91 -20.46 -12.87 11.03
CA ARG A 91 -19.26 -12.07 11.22
C ARG A 91 -19.30 -11.18 12.48
N CYS A 92 -20.40 -11.22 13.20
CA CYS A 92 -20.64 -10.35 14.34
C CYS A 92 -20.18 -11.01 15.64
N ALA A 93 -19.23 -10.39 16.33
CA ALA A 93 -18.77 -10.86 17.66
C ALA A 93 -19.87 -10.81 18.73
N LEU A 94 -20.94 -10.01 18.52
CA LEU A 94 -22.07 -9.87 19.42
C LEU A 94 -23.30 -10.70 18.97
N ALA A 95 -23.13 -11.60 17.99
CA ALA A 95 -24.26 -12.38 17.48
C ALA A 95 -24.82 -13.30 18.53
N SER A 96 -26.16 -13.26 18.69
CA SER A 96 -26.95 -14.15 19.52
C SER A 96 -27.94 -14.96 18.67
N ASP A 97 -28.70 -15.87 19.29
CA ASP A 97 -29.66 -16.72 18.58
C ASP A 97 -30.73 -15.90 17.83
N VAL A 98 -31.20 -14.79 18.42
CA VAL A 98 -32.14 -13.89 17.74
C VAL A 98 -31.55 -13.29 16.46
N CYS A 99 -30.25 -12.99 16.43
CA CYS A 99 -29.59 -12.48 15.24
C CYS A 99 -29.55 -13.50 14.07
N ARG A 100 -29.60 -14.80 14.37
CA ARG A 100 -29.58 -15.88 13.38
C ARG A 100 -30.96 -16.21 12.85
N THR A 101 -32.00 -15.96 13.66
CA THR A 101 -33.40 -16.38 13.36
C THR A 101 -34.30 -15.23 12.91
N GLU A 102 -34.02 -14.01 13.38
CA GLU A 102 -34.85 -12.83 13.12
C GLU A 102 -34.06 -11.70 12.46
N ARG A 103 -34.62 -11.13 11.39
CA ARG A 103 -34.03 -9.98 10.70
C ARG A 103 -34.32 -8.70 11.51
N PRO A 104 -33.28 -7.96 11.96
CA PRO A 104 -33.50 -6.73 12.70
C PRO A 104 -34.15 -5.67 11.80
N VAL A 105 -35.11 -4.93 12.35
CA VAL A 105 -35.76 -3.81 11.68
C VAL A 105 -34.91 -2.56 11.78
N LEU A 106 -34.86 -1.74 10.74
CA LEU A 106 -34.22 -0.42 10.80
C LEU A 106 -35.03 0.48 11.76
N GLN A 107 -34.51 0.78 12.91
CA GLN A 107 -35.22 1.53 13.97
C GLN A 107 -34.49 2.83 14.30
N LYS A 108 -35.26 3.85 14.65
CA LYS A 108 -34.73 5.15 15.05
C LYS A 108 -34.32 5.11 16.52
N THR A 109 -33.10 5.59 16.81
CA THR A 109 -32.57 5.74 18.16
C THR A 109 -33.02 7.05 18.80
N PRO A 110 -32.91 7.20 20.13
CA PRO A 110 -33.19 8.47 20.81
C PRO A 110 -32.32 9.64 20.29
N ASN A 111 -31.10 9.35 19.81
CA ASN A 111 -30.17 10.36 19.25
C ASN A 111 -30.45 10.70 17.79
N GLY A 112 -31.46 10.09 17.18
CA GLY A 112 -31.89 10.39 15.81
C GLY A 112 -31.29 9.55 14.72
N GLU A 113 -30.35 8.65 14.99
CA GLU A 113 -29.76 7.69 14.06
C GLU A 113 -30.77 6.59 13.73
N HIS A 114 -30.60 5.91 12.59
CA HIS A 114 -31.31 4.69 12.25
C HIS A 114 -30.35 3.51 12.24
N VAL A 115 -30.67 2.45 12.99
CA VAL A 115 -29.80 1.28 13.12
C VAL A 115 -30.59 -0.02 12.92
N ARG A 116 -30.01 -0.97 12.19
CA ARG A 116 -30.53 -2.32 11.97
C ARG A 116 -29.71 -3.32 12.78
N CYS A 117 -29.91 -3.34 14.12
CA CYS A 117 -29.21 -4.23 15.03
C CYS A 117 -30.08 -4.54 16.24
N HIS A 118 -30.07 -5.80 16.74
CA HIS A 118 -30.74 -6.20 17.98
C HIS A 118 -29.99 -5.72 19.23
N HIS A 119 -28.66 -5.55 19.14
CA HIS A 119 -27.74 -5.27 20.26
C HIS A 119 -27.13 -3.87 20.22
N PHE A 120 -27.75 -2.89 19.55
CA PHE A 120 -27.14 -1.56 19.43
C PHE A 120 -26.94 -0.84 20.78
N THR A 121 -27.80 -1.13 21.77
CA THR A 121 -27.69 -0.57 23.13
C THR A 121 -26.43 -1.02 23.86
N ASP A 122 -26.00 -2.27 23.64
CA ASP A 122 -24.81 -2.84 24.27
C ASP A 122 -23.54 -2.18 23.71
N ILE A 123 -23.56 -1.85 22.42
CA ILE A 123 -22.44 -1.15 21.74
C ILE A 123 -22.29 0.28 22.26
N VAL A 124 -23.39 0.98 22.50
CA VAL A 124 -23.37 2.33 23.09
C VAL A 124 -22.66 2.29 24.46
N GLN A 125 -22.87 1.24 25.25
CA GLN A 125 -22.19 1.05 26.53
C GLN A 125 -20.71 0.69 26.38
N MET A 126 -20.32 -0.11 25.38
CA MET A 126 -18.94 -0.49 25.12
C MET A 126 -18.08 0.69 24.64
N ASN A 127 -18.63 1.56 23.80
CA ASN A 127 -17.93 2.77 23.31
C ASN A 127 -17.57 3.75 24.44
N SER A 128 -18.23 3.64 25.60
CA SER A 128 -17.91 4.45 26.78
C SER A 128 -16.79 3.87 27.67
N THR A 129 -16.25 2.66 27.38
CA THR A 129 -15.44 1.93 28.38
C THR A 129 -14.08 1.44 27.89
N SER A 130 -13.68 1.51 26.62
CA SER A 130 -12.46 0.76 26.23
C SER A 130 -11.56 1.37 25.19
N ALA A 131 -10.30 1.50 25.59
CA ALA A 131 -9.11 1.37 24.76
C ALA A 131 -8.32 0.17 25.31
N LEU A 132 -8.40 -0.98 24.69
CA LEU A 132 -7.46 -2.09 24.91
C LEU A 132 -6.37 -2.02 23.84
N LEU A 133 -5.22 -1.48 24.25
CA LEU A 133 -3.99 -1.45 23.46
C LEU A 133 -3.35 -2.85 23.50
N ILE A 134 -3.17 -3.45 22.35
CA ILE A 134 -2.29 -4.60 22.18
C ILE A 134 -0.94 -4.06 21.70
N ASP A 135 0.03 -4.11 22.59
CA ASP A 135 1.41 -3.68 22.34
C ASP A 135 2.10 -4.74 21.46
N VAL A 136 2.42 -4.40 20.21
CA VAL A 136 3.24 -5.25 19.35
C VAL A 136 4.70 -4.85 19.56
N ALA A 137 5.43 -5.69 20.29
CA ALA A 137 6.85 -5.52 20.51
C ALA A 137 7.61 -5.48 19.18
N GLN A 138 8.13 -4.33 18.80
CA GLN A 138 9.11 -4.19 17.73
C GLN A 138 10.42 -4.83 18.18
N THR A 139 10.83 -5.88 17.50
CA THR A 139 12.08 -6.58 17.78
C THR A 139 13.26 -5.89 17.12
N ASP A 140 14.25 -5.55 17.91
CA ASP A 140 15.54 -4.88 17.57
C ASP A 140 16.48 -5.71 16.69
N THR A 141 15.96 -6.64 15.87
CA THR A 141 16.74 -7.60 15.09
C THR A 141 17.31 -7.01 13.78
N LEU A 142 16.76 -5.92 13.28
CA LEU A 142 17.15 -5.32 11.98
C LEU A 142 18.50 -4.59 12.01
N SER A 143 19.00 -4.19 13.19
CA SER A 143 20.26 -3.41 13.27
C SER A 143 21.50 -4.19 12.84
N LYS A 144 21.46 -5.53 12.88
CA LYS A 144 22.58 -6.44 12.53
C LYS A 144 22.36 -7.23 11.24
N ALA A 145 21.22 -7.03 10.57
CA ALA A 145 20.91 -7.76 9.33
C ALA A 145 21.80 -7.29 8.18
N LEU A 146 22.28 -8.25 7.37
CA LEU A 146 23.06 -7.97 6.16
C LEU A 146 22.18 -7.42 5.04
N PRO A 147 22.74 -6.57 4.16
CA PRO A 147 22.03 -6.08 3.00
C PRO A 147 21.69 -7.24 2.05
N ILE A 148 20.43 -7.29 1.58
CA ILE A 148 19.98 -8.21 0.54
C ILE A 148 20.01 -7.55 -0.84
N LEU A 149 19.74 -6.23 -0.90
CA LEU A 149 19.68 -5.46 -2.12
C LEU A 149 20.40 -4.13 -1.93
N THR A 150 21.26 -3.77 -2.90
CA THR A 150 21.92 -2.46 -2.93
C THR A 150 21.72 -1.84 -4.31
N LEU A 151 21.22 -0.61 -4.33
CA LEU A 151 21.07 0.22 -5.51
C LEU A 151 22.14 1.30 -5.50
N GLY A 152 22.99 1.34 -6.51
CA GLY A 152 24.07 2.32 -6.67
C GLY A 152 23.81 3.23 -7.88
N GLY A 153 23.32 4.46 -7.66
CA GLY A 153 23.10 5.46 -8.72
C GLY A 153 22.09 5.00 -9.78
N LEU A 154 21.05 4.24 -9.40
CA LEU A 154 20.09 3.65 -10.31
C LEU A 154 19.29 4.72 -11.04
N SER A 155 19.37 4.76 -12.38
CA SER A 155 18.57 5.65 -13.23
C SER A 155 17.83 4.85 -14.29
N ILE A 156 16.54 5.17 -14.49
CA ILE A 156 15.63 4.39 -15.32
C ILE A 156 14.84 5.32 -16.25
N SER A 157 14.62 4.91 -17.50
CA SER A 157 13.78 5.62 -18.46
C SER A 157 13.00 4.68 -19.35
N TYR A 158 11.79 5.10 -19.73
CA TYR A 158 10.99 4.42 -20.74
C TYR A 158 11.43 4.74 -22.17
N GLN A 159 12.14 5.86 -22.37
CA GLN A 159 12.67 6.21 -23.69
C GLN A 159 13.99 5.49 -23.90
N GLN A 160 13.98 4.41 -24.68
CA GLN A 160 15.21 3.82 -25.18
C GLN A 160 15.83 4.79 -26.19
N LYS A 161 17.15 5.08 -26.06
CA LYS A 161 17.90 5.79 -27.09
C LYS A 161 17.82 4.96 -28.38
N GLY A 162 17.05 5.41 -29.36
CA GLY A 162 17.03 4.78 -30.66
C GLY A 162 18.38 4.97 -31.36
N LEU A 163 18.85 3.98 -32.12
CA LEU A 163 20.06 4.10 -32.95
C LEU A 163 20.05 5.35 -33.85
N LEU A 164 18.86 5.84 -34.21
CA LEU A 164 18.66 7.07 -34.98
C LEU A 164 18.88 8.35 -34.20
N ASP A 165 18.62 8.34 -32.86
CA ASP A 165 18.87 9.49 -31.99
C ASP A 165 20.38 9.71 -31.81
N ASP A 166 21.16 8.66 -31.70
CA ASP A 166 22.64 8.71 -31.63
C ASP A 166 23.26 9.23 -32.96
N LEU A 167 22.69 8.85 -34.10
CA LEU A 167 23.11 9.35 -35.40
C LEU A 167 22.76 10.84 -35.59
N SER A 168 21.57 11.23 -35.16
CA SER A 168 21.12 12.65 -35.24
C SER A 168 21.90 13.57 -34.29
N ALA A 169 22.25 13.11 -33.11
CA ALA A 169 23.10 13.84 -32.16
C ALA A 169 24.52 14.05 -32.74
N ARG A 170 25.08 13.03 -33.40
CA ARG A 170 26.40 13.14 -34.07
C ARG A 170 26.39 14.04 -35.27
N LEU A 171 25.27 14.13 -36.03
CA LEU A 171 25.18 14.89 -37.29
C LEU A 171 24.72 16.33 -37.08
N PHE A 172 23.89 16.63 -36.09
CA PHE A 172 23.27 17.93 -35.92
C PHE A 172 23.58 18.62 -34.59
N GLY A 173 24.41 18.04 -33.72
CA GLY A 173 24.87 18.67 -32.48
C GLY A 173 23.78 18.99 -31.44
N SER A 174 22.58 18.44 -31.61
CA SER A 174 21.47 18.63 -30.66
C SER A 174 21.47 17.50 -29.64
N GLU A 175 22.16 17.68 -28.51
CA GLU A 175 21.92 16.85 -27.35
C GLU A 175 20.49 17.11 -26.85
N LYS A 176 19.57 16.19 -27.15
CA LYS A 176 18.30 16.14 -26.44
C LYS A 176 18.63 15.86 -24.97
N ILE A 177 18.26 16.79 -24.10
CA ILE A 177 18.38 16.59 -22.65
C ILE A 177 17.47 15.39 -22.30
N PHE A 178 18.11 14.26 -22.01
CA PHE A 178 17.43 13.05 -21.61
C PHE A 178 17.12 13.16 -20.10
N ILE A 179 15.87 13.27 -19.75
CA ILE A 179 15.42 13.30 -18.36
C ILE A 179 14.92 11.90 -18.02
N PRO A 180 15.62 11.14 -17.18
CA PRO A 180 15.16 9.81 -16.75
C PRO A 180 13.87 9.93 -15.91
N THR A 181 13.03 8.91 -15.96
CA THR A 181 11.84 8.80 -15.11
C THR A 181 12.20 8.61 -13.65
N VAL A 182 13.31 7.92 -13.40
CA VAL A 182 13.95 7.73 -12.08
C VAL A 182 15.41 8.09 -12.24
N ASP A 183 15.96 8.86 -11.31
CA ASP A 183 17.28 9.45 -11.43
C ASP A 183 18.07 9.33 -10.12
N ASP A 184 19.25 8.69 -10.17
CA ASP A 184 20.24 8.64 -9.12
C ASP A 184 19.70 8.09 -7.77
N ILE A 185 19.11 6.88 -7.81
CA ILE A 185 18.65 6.21 -6.60
C ILE A 185 19.79 5.43 -5.95
N GLU A 186 20.12 5.81 -4.72
CA GLU A 186 21.06 5.13 -3.84
C GLU A 186 20.32 4.58 -2.63
N LEU A 187 20.19 3.25 -2.52
CA LEU A 187 19.44 2.62 -1.44
C LEU A 187 20.00 1.24 -1.10
N GLU A 188 20.20 1.00 0.18
CA GLU A 188 20.51 -0.32 0.72
C GLU A 188 19.31 -0.85 1.48
N ILE A 189 18.92 -2.11 1.23
CA ILE A 189 17.80 -2.79 1.88
C ILE A 189 18.33 -4.01 2.61
N LYS A 190 17.99 -4.15 3.88
CA LYS A 190 18.43 -5.24 4.73
C LYS A 190 17.50 -6.44 4.62
N ARG A 191 18.03 -7.63 4.87
CA ARG A 191 17.24 -8.86 4.88
C ARG A 191 16.18 -8.83 5.97
N GLY A 192 14.93 -9.18 5.62
CA GLY A 192 13.78 -9.14 6.51
C GLY A 192 13.18 -7.75 6.73
N GLU A 193 13.76 -6.69 6.12
CA GLU A 193 13.27 -5.33 6.20
C GLU A 193 12.07 -5.10 5.27
N THR A 194 11.11 -4.29 5.69
CA THR A 194 10.09 -3.72 4.82
C THR A 194 10.42 -2.26 4.53
N VAL A 195 10.72 -1.93 3.27
CA VAL A 195 10.95 -0.55 2.82
C VAL A 195 9.71 -0.05 2.07
N GLY A 196 9.08 0.99 2.61
CA GLY A 196 7.97 1.68 1.97
C GLY A 196 8.46 2.71 0.96
N LEU A 197 7.95 2.69 -0.28
CA LEU A 197 8.18 3.74 -1.26
C LEU A 197 6.92 4.60 -1.37
N VAL A 198 7.02 5.89 -1.04
CA VAL A 198 5.91 6.85 -1.07
C VAL A 198 6.19 8.02 -2.00
N GLY A 199 5.14 8.70 -2.43
CA GLY A 199 5.19 9.86 -3.32
C GLY A 199 3.96 9.92 -4.22
N GLU A 200 3.74 11.04 -4.89
CA GLU A 200 2.63 11.25 -5.81
C GLU A 200 2.61 10.25 -6.98
N SER A 201 1.47 10.14 -7.65
CA SER A 201 1.38 9.37 -8.90
C SER A 201 2.41 9.91 -9.92
N GLY A 202 3.10 9.00 -10.61
CA GLY A 202 4.17 9.38 -11.54
C GLY A 202 5.54 9.67 -10.90
N SER A 203 5.71 9.55 -9.58
CA SER A 203 7.02 9.76 -8.91
C SER A 203 8.06 8.67 -9.18
N GLY A 204 7.74 7.62 -9.94
CA GLY A 204 8.70 6.58 -10.33
C GLY A 204 8.68 5.29 -9.49
N LYS A 205 7.78 5.15 -8.52
CA LYS A 205 7.69 3.97 -7.61
C LYS A 205 7.58 2.65 -8.37
N SER A 206 6.54 2.48 -9.18
CA SER A 206 6.33 1.25 -9.99
C SER A 206 7.43 1.06 -11.04
N THR A 207 8.08 2.14 -11.50
CA THR A 207 9.23 2.07 -12.42
C THR A 207 10.42 1.40 -11.74
N ILE A 208 10.71 1.74 -10.49
CA ILE A 208 11.75 1.09 -9.69
C ILE A 208 11.41 -0.40 -9.52
N LEU A 209 10.18 -0.75 -9.10
CA LEU A 209 9.78 -2.15 -8.92
C LEU A 209 9.92 -2.96 -10.22
N LYS A 210 9.47 -2.41 -11.36
CA LYS A 210 9.60 -3.07 -12.66
C LYS A 210 11.04 -3.29 -13.07
N SER A 211 11.94 -2.34 -12.76
CA SER A 211 13.37 -2.50 -13.02
C SER A 211 13.97 -3.59 -12.14
N LEU A 212 13.66 -3.62 -10.85
CA LEU A 212 14.11 -4.66 -9.93
C LEU A 212 13.55 -6.04 -10.31
N ALA A 213 12.35 -6.12 -10.84
CA ALA A 213 11.76 -7.35 -11.37
C ALA A 213 12.39 -7.80 -12.71
N GLY A 214 13.24 -6.98 -13.34
CA GLY A 214 13.85 -7.28 -14.65
C GLY A 214 12.94 -7.03 -15.86
N LEU A 215 11.83 -6.33 -15.64
CA LEU A 215 10.87 -5.97 -16.69
C LEU A 215 11.23 -4.67 -17.42
N LEU A 216 12.14 -3.89 -16.85
CA LEU A 216 12.61 -2.63 -17.41
C LEU A 216 14.09 -2.45 -17.09
N SER A 217 14.92 -2.32 -18.13
CA SER A 217 16.36 -2.15 -17.95
C SER A 217 16.69 -0.73 -17.46
N PRO A 218 17.58 -0.58 -16.46
CA PRO A 218 18.11 0.72 -16.10
C PRO A 218 18.98 1.29 -17.22
N VAL A 219 19.10 2.60 -17.28
CA VAL A 219 19.97 3.33 -18.23
C VAL A 219 21.33 3.65 -17.63
N ALA A 220 21.42 3.68 -16.29
CA ALA A 220 22.66 3.86 -15.54
C ALA A 220 22.53 3.28 -14.12
N GLY A 221 23.66 3.13 -13.44
CA GLY A 221 23.74 2.57 -12.11
C GLY A 221 23.84 1.04 -12.08
N GLU A 222 23.91 0.51 -10.87
CA GLU A 222 24.04 -0.93 -10.63
C GLU A 222 23.05 -1.41 -9.58
N VAL A 223 22.68 -2.68 -9.68
CA VAL A 223 21.85 -3.38 -8.71
C VAL A 223 22.61 -4.61 -8.24
N LEU A 224 22.92 -4.66 -6.95
CA LEU A 224 23.55 -5.82 -6.31
C LEU A 224 22.54 -6.57 -5.49
N PHE A 225 22.52 -7.89 -5.58
CA PHE A 225 21.60 -8.77 -4.85
C PHE A 225 22.32 -9.96 -4.24
N ASP A 226 22.02 -10.26 -2.97
CA ASP A 226 22.56 -11.42 -2.23
C ASP A 226 21.56 -12.57 -2.29
N THR A 227 21.89 -13.61 -3.08
CA THR A 227 21.02 -14.79 -3.31
C THR A 227 21.16 -15.87 -2.25
N ASP A 228 22.32 -15.98 -1.59
CA ASP A 228 22.68 -17.13 -0.76
C ASP A 228 22.82 -16.81 0.73
N SER A 229 22.47 -15.58 1.13
CA SER A 229 22.59 -15.09 2.51
C SER A 229 24.02 -15.09 3.04
N SER A 230 25.01 -15.14 2.15
CA SER A 230 26.43 -15.12 2.52
C SER A 230 26.93 -13.69 2.88
N GLY A 231 26.15 -12.69 2.54
CA GLY A 231 26.52 -11.28 2.59
C GLY A 231 27.40 -10.85 1.41
N GLN A 232 27.60 -11.74 0.42
CA GLN A 232 28.31 -11.41 -0.83
C GLN A 232 27.29 -11.14 -1.93
N SER A 233 26.96 -9.87 -2.14
CA SER A 233 26.06 -9.46 -3.19
C SER A 233 26.72 -9.54 -4.56
N GLY A 234 26.05 -10.23 -5.51
CA GLY A 234 26.43 -10.24 -6.92
C GLY A 234 25.62 -9.22 -7.73
N GLN A 235 26.14 -8.83 -8.90
CA GLN A 235 25.40 -7.96 -9.79
C GLN A 235 24.16 -8.66 -10.33
N LEU A 236 22.98 -8.07 -10.09
CA LEU A 236 21.71 -8.58 -10.59
C LEU A 236 21.57 -8.27 -12.09
N PRO A 237 21.36 -9.28 -12.98
CA PRO A 237 21.11 -9.01 -14.39
C PRO A 237 19.88 -8.12 -14.59
N SER A 238 20.01 -7.12 -15.45
CA SER A 238 18.99 -6.05 -15.63
C SER A 238 17.70 -6.51 -16.29
N ILE A 239 17.75 -7.59 -17.08
CA ILE A 239 16.58 -8.15 -17.79
C ILE A 239 16.30 -9.57 -17.32
N VAL A 240 15.01 -9.93 -17.32
CA VAL A 240 14.52 -11.22 -16.81
C VAL A 240 15.10 -12.40 -17.55
N GLU A 241 15.32 -12.29 -18.85
CA GLU A 241 15.88 -13.34 -19.73
C GLU A 241 17.33 -13.70 -19.39
N ALA A 242 18.06 -12.78 -18.77
CA ALA A 242 19.45 -13.00 -18.37
C ALA A 242 19.57 -13.53 -16.92
N ARG A 243 18.45 -13.63 -16.18
CA ARG A 243 18.43 -14.07 -14.78
C ARG A 243 18.39 -15.59 -14.70
N GLY A 244 19.22 -16.17 -13.85
CA GLY A 244 19.13 -17.58 -13.48
C GLY A 244 17.89 -17.88 -12.62
N HIS A 245 17.54 -19.17 -12.53
CA HIS A 245 16.38 -19.63 -11.74
C HIS A 245 16.42 -19.17 -10.29
N GLU A 246 17.58 -19.04 -9.70
CA GLU A 246 17.77 -18.54 -8.32
C GLU A 246 17.27 -17.10 -8.15
N HIS A 247 17.67 -16.20 -9.06
CA HIS A 247 17.19 -14.81 -9.03
C HIS A 247 15.68 -14.72 -9.29
N LEU A 248 15.18 -15.53 -10.26
CA LEU A 248 13.75 -15.53 -10.59
C LEU A 248 12.90 -16.06 -9.45
N ARG A 249 13.40 -17.04 -8.69
CA ARG A 249 12.77 -17.57 -7.48
C ARG A 249 12.80 -16.54 -6.35
N ALA A 250 13.99 -15.97 -6.09
CA ALA A 250 14.25 -15.12 -4.93
C ALA A 250 13.53 -13.76 -5.00
N ILE A 251 13.27 -13.22 -6.21
CA ILE A 251 12.61 -11.92 -6.41
C ILE A 251 11.25 -12.13 -7.07
N GLN A 252 10.18 -11.82 -6.35
CA GLN A 252 8.81 -11.93 -6.86
C GLN A 252 8.11 -10.56 -6.87
N LEU A 253 7.29 -10.31 -7.89
CA LEU A 253 6.49 -9.09 -8.03
C LEU A 253 5.00 -9.42 -7.88
N ILE A 254 4.33 -8.70 -7.00
CA ILE A 254 2.86 -8.68 -6.88
C ILE A 254 2.39 -7.38 -7.53
N PHE A 255 1.62 -7.52 -8.61
CA PHE A 255 1.11 -6.39 -9.39
C PHE A 255 -0.07 -5.70 -8.72
N GLN A 256 -0.28 -4.44 -9.05
CA GLN A 256 -1.41 -3.63 -8.61
C GLN A 256 -2.76 -4.27 -8.96
N ASN A 257 -2.89 -4.74 -10.21
CA ASN A 257 -4.08 -5.46 -10.66
C ASN A 257 -3.74 -6.97 -10.74
N PRO A 258 -4.42 -7.83 -9.97
CA PRO A 258 -4.18 -9.27 -10.01
C PRO A 258 -4.44 -9.88 -11.39
N ASP A 259 -5.35 -9.30 -12.19
CA ASP A 259 -5.63 -9.80 -13.55
C ASP A 259 -4.42 -9.69 -14.49
N ASP A 260 -3.47 -8.77 -14.24
CA ASP A 260 -2.23 -8.65 -15.02
C ASP A 260 -1.26 -9.81 -14.77
N SER A 261 -1.46 -10.53 -13.67
CA SER A 261 -0.58 -11.62 -13.24
C SER A 261 -1.20 -13.01 -13.31
N LEU A 262 -2.51 -13.12 -13.41
CA LEU A 262 -3.23 -14.39 -13.44
C LEU A 262 -3.72 -14.68 -14.85
N ASN A 263 -3.25 -15.78 -15.46
CA ASN A 263 -3.75 -16.19 -16.77
C ASN A 263 -5.25 -16.57 -16.65
N PRO A 264 -6.18 -15.84 -17.34
CA PRO A 264 -7.62 -16.07 -17.19
C PRO A 264 -8.11 -17.43 -17.72
N ARG A 265 -7.27 -18.14 -18.47
CA ARG A 265 -7.59 -19.46 -19.04
C ARG A 265 -7.09 -20.62 -18.18
N HIS A 266 -6.26 -20.36 -17.18
CA HIS A 266 -5.74 -21.37 -16.29
C HIS A 266 -6.59 -21.43 -15.01
N THR A 267 -6.77 -22.64 -14.50
CA THR A 267 -7.30 -22.87 -13.16
C THR A 267 -6.30 -22.38 -12.11
N ILE A 268 -6.77 -22.16 -10.88
CA ILE A 268 -5.89 -21.78 -9.78
C ILE A 268 -4.84 -22.85 -9.52
N ALA A 269 -5.18 -24.15 -9.70
CA ALA A 269 -4.23 -25.24 -9.63
C ALA A 269 -3.09 -25.08 -10.63
N GLU A 270 -3.40 -24.79 -11.89
CA GLU A 270 -2.41 -24.58 -12.97
C GLU A 270 -1.54 -23.33 -12.70
N ILE A 271 -2.13 -22.25 -12.16
CA ILE A 271 -1.41 -21.02 -11.81
C ILE A 271 -0.39 -21.30 -10.71
N LEU A 272 -0.75 -22.04 -9.66
CA LEU A 272 0.15 -22.39 -8.57
C LEU A 272 1.17 -23.47 -8.97
N ALA A 273 0.80 -24.36 -9.87
CA ALA A 273 1.70 -25.39 -10.38
C ALA A 273 2.93 -24.82 -11.09
N GLN A 274 2.80 -23.66 -11.77
CA GLN A 274 3.91 -23.06 -12.53
C GLN A 274 5.16 -22.82 -11.66
N PRO A 275 5.13 -22.01 -10.58
CA PRO A 275 6.29 -21.78 -9.75
C PRO A 275 6.73 -23.04 -8.99
N LEU A 276 5.80 -23.88 -8.56
CA LEU A 276 6.11 -25.10 -7.80
C LEU A 276 6.86 -26.14 -8.65
N THR A 277 6.44 -26.34 -9.89
CA THR A 277 7.14 -27.23 -10.82
C THR A 277 8.46 -26.63 -11.29
N LEU A 278 8.46 -25.32 -11.64
CA LEU A 278 9.64 -24.65 -12.18
C LEU A 278 10.80 -24.60 -11.19
N TYR A 279 10.53 -24.25 -9.92
CA TYR A 279 11.59 -24.01 -8.93
C TYR A 279 11.88 -25.22 -8.05
N PHE A 280 10.90 -26.12 -7.83
CA PHE A 280 11.04 -27.23 -6.90
C PHE A 280 10.85 -28.61 -7.56
N GLY A 281 10.49 -28.65 -8.86
CA GLY A 281 10.28 -29.90 -9.59
C GLY A 281 9.12 -30.75 -9.07
N LEU A 282 8.15 -30.13 -8.36
CA LEU A 282 7.02 -30.86 -7.77
C LEU A 282 6.06 -31.33 -8.88
N THR A 283 5.57 -32.57 -8.70
CA THR A 283 4.58 -33.22 -9.56
C THR A 283 3.53 -33.96 -8.73
N ASP A 284 2.43 -34.33 -9.35
CA ASP A 284 1.40 -35.23 -8.83
C ASP A 284 0.89 -34.84 -7.40
N ASP A 285 0.84 -35.80 -6.50
CA ASP A 285 0.30 -35.61 -5.14
C ASP A 285 1.07 -34.55 -4.35
N ALA A 286 2.40 -34.49 -4.46
CA ALA A 286 3.22 -33.49 -3.78
C ALA A 286 2.91 -32.07 -4.27
N LEU A 287 2.64 -31.90 -5.56
CA LEU A 287 2.21 -30.62 -6.14
C LEU A 287 0.83 -30.22 -5.62
N TYR A 288 -0.11 -31.17 -5.56
CA TYR A 288 -1.46 -30.93 -5.05
C TYR A 288 -1.44 -30.52 -3.57
N GLU A 289 -0.77 -31.31 -2.71
CA GLU A 289 -0.66 -31.03 -1.28
C GLU A 289 -0.02 -29.67 -1.01
N ARG A 290 1.05 -29.34 -1.75
CA ARG A 290 1.72 -28.03 -1.62
C ARG A 290 0.82 -26.88 -2.07
N SER A 291 0.07 -27.06 -3.16
CA SER A 291 -0.89 -26.07 -3.66
C SER A 291 -2.02 -25.82 -2.65
N VAL A 292 -2.54 -26.87 -2.04
CA VAL A 292 -3.56 -26.76 -0.96
C VAL A 292 -2.99 -25.99 0.22
N SER A 293 -1.81 -26.39 0.71
CA SER A 293 -1.15 -25.72 1.85
C SER A 293 -0.92 -24.21 1.60
N ILE A 294 -0.53 -23.83 0.39
CA ILE A 294 -0.34 -22.42 0.02
C ILE A 294 -1.68 -21.68 0.01
N LEU A 295 -2.75 -22.28 -0.52
CA LEU A 295 -4.08 -21.67 -0.51
C LEU A 295 -4.63 -21.49 0.90
N GLU A 296 -4.43 -22.46 1.77
CA GLU A 296 -4.85 -22.37 3.17
C GLU A 296 -4.16 -21.20 3.89
N ARG A 297 -2.87 -20.99 3.64
CA ARG A 297 -2.10 -19.83 4.19
C ARG A 297 -2.69 -18.50 3.77
N VAL A 298 -3.21 -18.38 2.54
CA VAL A 298 -3.92 -17.17 2.09
C VAL A 298 -5.42 -17.21 2.41
N ARG A 299 -5.84 -18.12 3.32
CA ARG A 299 -7.23 -18.28 3.79
C ARG A 299 -8.22 -18.59 2.64
N LEU A 300 -7.75 -19.39 1.67
CA LEU A 300 -8.58 -19.97 0.60
C LEU A 300 -8.60 -21.49 0.73
N GLY A 301 -9.77 -22.12 0.62
CA GLY A 301 -9.89 -23.58 0.74
C GLY A 301 -9.47 -24.32 -0.55
N ALA A 302 -9.22 -25.61 -0.44
CA ALA A 302 -8.80 -26.48 -1.56
C ALA A 302 -9.75 -26.45 -2.76
N HIS A 303 -11.07 -26.20 -2.54
CA HIS A 303 -12.04 -26.12 -3.61
C HIS A 303 -11.82 -24.97 -4.61
N TYR A 304 -10.95 -24.00 -4.27
CA TYR A 304 -10.53 -22.94 -5.20
C TYR A 304 -9.61 -23.44 -6.30
N LEU A 305 -8.89 -24.55 -6.11
CA LEU A 305 -7.96 -25.09 -7.11
C LEU A 305 -8.62 -25.33 -8.46
N ALA A 306 -9.89 -25.77 -8.48
CA ALA A 306 -10.62 -26.04 -9.72
C ALA A 306 -11.26 -24.78 -10.37
N ARG A 307 -11.20 -23.62 -9.73
CA ARG A 307 -11.80 -22.39 -10.25
C ARG A 307 -10.87 -21.66 -11.23
N LEU A 308 -11.50 -20.87 -12.11
CA LEU A 308 -10.82 -19.90 -12.97
C LEU A 308 -10.78 -18.54 -12.27
N PRO A 309 -9.82 -17.65 -12.59
CA PRO A 309 -9.76 -16.29 -12.06
C PRO A 309 -11.07 -15.50 -12.23
N SER A 310 -11.77 -15.68 -13.35
CA SER A 310 -13.06 -15.01 -13.61
C SER A 310 -14.21 -15.37 -12.63
N GLN A 311 -14.04 -16.45 -11.86
CA GLN A 311 -14.99 -16.94 -10.87
C GLN A 311 -14.66 -16.43 -9.44
N LEU A 312 -13.66 -15.57 -9.30
CA LEU A 312 -13.18 -15.03 -8.03
C LEU A 312 -13.55 -13.55 -7.90
N SER A 313 -13.80 -13.12 -6.66
CA SER A 313 -13.85 -11.70 -6.31
C SER A 313 -12.47 -11.05 -6.40
N GLY A 314 -12.39 -9.71 -6.46
CA GLY A 314 -11.14 -8.98 -6.50
C GLY A 314 -10.18 -9.34 -5.36
N GLY A 315 -10.67 -9.42 -4.12
CA GLY A 315 -9.87 -9.81 -2.97
C GLY A 315 -9.42 -11.29 -2.98
N GLU A 316 -10.21 -12.19 -3.60
CA GLU A 316 -9.79 -13.59 -3.78
C GLU A 316 -8.71 -13.70 -4.85
N LYS A 317 -8.84 -12.97 -5.97
CA LYS A 317 -7.79 -12.88 -6.99
C LYS A 317 -6.48 -12.35 -6.42
N GLN A 318 -6.54 -11.30 -5.59
CA GLN A 318 -5.36 -10.74 -4.94
C GLN A 318 -4.68 -11.75 -4.03
N ARG A 319 -5.44 -12.49 -3.23
CA ARG A 319 -4.89 -13.57 -2.40
C ARG A 319 -4.27 -14.70 -3.22
N VAL A 320 -4.84 -15.04 -4.38
CA VAL A 320 -4.22 -15.99 -5.32
C VAL A 320 -2.93 -15.44 -5.92
N ALA A 321 -2.87 -14.14 -6.27
CA ALA A 321 -1.65 -13.51 -6.76
C ALA A 321 -0.54 -13.51 -5.69
N ILE A 322 -0.89 -13.26 -4.43
CA ILE A 322 0.03 -13.40 -3.29
C ILE A 322 0.47 -14.87 -3.15
N ALA A 323 -0.46 -15.82 -3.16
CA ALA A 323 -0.17 -17.25 -3.08
C ALA A 323 0.81 -17.69 -4.16
N ARG A 324 0.62 -17.23 -5.42
CA ARG A 324 1.53 -17.51 -6.53
C ARG A 324 2.94 -16.97 -6.28
N ALA A 325 3.06 -15.73 -5.80
CA ALA A 325 4.36 -15.13 -5.48
C ALA A 325 5.07 -15.92 -4.36
N PHE A 326 4.36 -16.28 -3.30
CA PHE A 326 4.91 -17.03 -2.18
C PHE A 326 5.11 -18.51 -2.46
N ALA A 327 4.51 -19.06 -3.52
CA ALA A 327 4.81 -20.43 -3.99
C ALA A 327 6.27 -20.60 -4.41
N ALA A 328 6.94 -19.52 -4.82
CA ALA A 328 8.37 -19.51 -5.13
C ALA A 328 9.27 -19.46 -3.87
N GLU A 329 8.73 -19.28 -2.68
CA GLU A 329 9.50 -19.03 -1.43
C GLU A 329 10.52 -17.88 -1.61
N PRO A 330 10.06 -16.66 -1.89
CA PRO A 330 10.94 -15.54 -2.25
C PRO A 330 11.69 -14.99 -1.05
N ASP A 331 12.90 -14.48 -1.30
CA ASP A 331 13.69 -13.71 -0.34
C ASP A 331 13.29 -12.22 -0.36
N LEU A 332 12.87 -11.70 -1.55
CA LEU A 332 12.43 -10.33 -1.77
C LEU A 332 11.09 -10.32 -2.52
N VAL A 333 10.10 -9.64 -1.97
CA VAL A 333 8.80 -9.39 -2.60
C VAL A 333 8.64 -7.91 -2.90
N LEU A 334 8.36 -7.62 -4.16
CA LEU A 334 8.06 -6.30 -4.67
C LEU A 334 6.53 -6.14 -4.71
N CYS A 335 5.98 -5.26 -3.88
CA CYS A 335 4.54 -5.03 -3.76
C CYS A 335 4.16 -3.71 -4.44
N ASP A 336 3.54 -3.79 -5.62
CA ASP A 336 3.09 -2.61 -6.38
C ASP A 336 1.61 -2.36 -6.11
N GLU A 337 1.29 -1.47 -5.17
CA GLU A 337 -0.07 -1.05 -4.78
C GLU A 337 -1.05 -2.21 -4.55
N VAL A 338 -0.62 -3.26 -3.88
CA VAL A 338 -1.35 -4.54 -3.74
C VAL A 338 -2.72 -4.44 -3.07
N THR A 339 -3.08 -3.30 -2.51
CA THR A 339 -4.36 -3.07 -1.79
C THR A 339 -5.25 -2.02 -2.42
N SER A 340 -4.82 -1.32 -3.47
CA SER A 340 -5.51 -0.14 -4.03
C SER A 340 -6.90 -0.44 -4.63
N ALA A 341 -7.13 -1.64 -5.14
CA ALA A 341 -8.38 -2.07 -5.76
C ALA A 341 -9.31 -2.84 -4.79
N LEU A 342 -8.98 -2.87 -3.50
CA LEU A 342 -9.69 -3.65 -2.50
C LEU A 342 -10.55 -2.76 -1.60
N ASP A 343 -11.66 -3.30 -1.12
CA ASP A 343 -12.41 -2.65 -0.04
C ASP A 343 -11.62 -2.69 1.27
N VAL A 344 -11.91 -1.76 2.18
CA VAL A 344 -11.16 -1.54 3.42
C VAL A 344 -10.99 -2.80 4.27
N SER A 345 -12.01 -3.64 4.36
CA SER A 345 -11.97 -4.86 5.17
C SER A 345 -11.10 -5.95 4.54
N VAL A 346 -11.09 -6.06 3.20
CA VAL A 346 -10.23 -6.98 2.46
C VAL A 346 -8.79 -6.47 2.46
N GLN A 347 -8.59 -5.16 2.34
CA GLN A 347 -7.27 -4.51 2.47
C GLN A 347 -6.61 -4.87 3.80
N ALA A 348 -7.32 -4.69 4.93
CA ALA A 348 -6.80 -5.04 6.25
C ALA A 348 -6.41 -6.53 6.34
N ALA A 349 -7.22 -7.43 5.76
CA ALA A 349 -6.92 -8.87 5.74
C ALA A 349 -5.68 -9.21 4.89
N VAL A 350 -5.47 -8.52 3.77
CA VAL A 350 -4.28 -8.71 2.91
C VAL A 350 -3.03 -8.18 3.61
N LEU A 351 -3.10 -7.03 4.30
CA LEU A 351 -1.97 -6.48 5.05
C LEU A 351 -1.56 -7.38 6.22
N ALA A 352 -2.54 -7.90 6.97
CA ALA A 352 -2.30 -8.88 8.03
C ALA A 352 -1.61 -10.12 7.48
N LEU A 353 -2.08 -10.66 6.35
CA LEU A 353 -1.47 -11.81 5.67
C LEU A 353 -0.02 -11.54 5.25
N LEU A 354 0.26 -10.40 4.62
CA LEU A 354 1.64 -10.05 4.22
C LEU A 354 2.57 -9.95 5.43
N ASN A 355 2.07 -9.38 6.54
CA ASN A 355 2.82 -9.30 7.79
C ASN A 355 3.07 -10.69 8.41
N GLU A 356 2.07 -11.56 8.43
CA GLU A 356 2.23 -12.96 8.87
C GLU A 356 3.31 -13.68 8.05
N LEU A 357 3.25 -13.58 6.72
CA LEU A 357 4.22 -14.20 5.79
C LEU A 357 5.64 -13.63 5.97
N LYS A 358 5.76 -12.31 6.25
CA LYS A 358 7.04 -11.68 6.60
C LYS A 358 7.68 -12.35 7.82
N HIS A 359 6.93 -12.45 8.90
CA HIS A 359 7.44 -12.99 10.17
C HIS A 359 7.76 -14.49 10.10
N GLU A 360 6.97 -15.28 9.36
CA GLU A 360 7.21 -16.72 9.23
C GLU A 360 8.48 -17.07 8.44
N LYS A 361 8.79 -16.31 7.39
CA LYS A 361 9.87 -16.63 6.44
C LYS A 361 11.04 -15.66 6.49
N GLY A 362 10.94 -14.55 7.21
CA GLY A 362 11.93 -13.48 7.18
C GLY A 362 12.04 -12.79 5.81
N THR A 363 10.95 -12.78 5.04
CA THR A 363 10.91 -12.21 3.69
C THR A 363 11.09 -10.70 3.73
N THR A 364 11.90 -10.16 2.81
CA THR A 364 12.12 -8.73 2.63
C THR A 364 11.06 -8.14 1.71
N TYR A 365 10.57 -6.93 1.99
CA TYR A 365 9.59 -6.25 1.15
C TYR A 365 10.08 -4.90 0.66
N ILE A 366 9.76 -4.59 -0.61
CA ILE A 366 9.64 -3.21 -1.09
C ILE A 366 8.16 -2.96 -1.35
N PHE A 367 7.56 -2.10 -0.53
CA PHE A 367 6.12 -1.88 -0.50
C PHE A 367 5.75 -0.50 -1.04
N VAL A 368 4.99 -0.48 -2.14
CA VAL A 368 4.45 0.75 -2.74
C VAL A 368 2.97 0.84 -2.41
N SER A 369 2.56 1.98 -1.87
CA SER A 369 1.16 2.34 -1.68
C SER A 369 0.98 3.86 -1.83
N HIS A 370 -0.22 4.26 -2.24
CA HIS A 370 -0.65 5.65 -2.18
C HIS A 370 -1.25 6.00 -0.81
N ASP A 371 -1.57 5.01 0.02
CA ASP A 371 -2.06 5.20 1.39
C ASP A 371 -0.87 5.25 2.36
N LEU A 372 -0.57 6.45 2.83
CA LEU A 372 0.56 6.71 3.73
C LEU A 372 0.39 6.06 5.10
N ALA A 373 -0.84 5.87 5.56
CA ALA A 373 -1.10 5.22 6.84
C ALA A 373 -0.83 3.71 6.76
N VAL A 374 -1.13 3.07 5.61
CA VAL A 374 -0.74 1.68 5.31
C VAL A 374 0.77 1.54 5.32
N VAL A 375 1.49 2.44 4.62
CA VAL A 375 2.96 2.40 4.57
C VAL A 375 3.55 2.56 5.97
N LYS A 376 3.04 3.49 6.77
CA LYS A 376 3.47 3.69 8.16
C LYS A 376 3.33 2.41 9.00
N ALA A 377 2.19 1.73 8.88
CA ALA A 377 1.88 0.55 9.69
C ALA A 377 2.70 -0.69 9.31
N LEU A 378 3.17 -0.80 8.05
CA LEU A 378 3.83 -2.01 7.55
C LEU A 378 5.35 -1.86 7.39
N SER A 379 5.85 -0.63 7.22
CA SER A 379 7.24 -0.39 6.83
C SER A 379 8.15 -0.09 8.00
N ASP A 380 9.33 -0.70 8.01
CA ASP A 380 10.41 -0.41 8.96
C ASP A 380 11.11 0.92 8.59
N ARG A 381 11.31 1.13 7.28
CA ARG A 381 11.87 2.37 6.71
C ARG A 381 11.01 2.86 5.54
N VAL A 382 11.03 4.18 5.34
CA VAL A 382 10.29 4.84 4.26
C VAL A 382 11.23 5.66 3.40
N VAL A 383 11.03 5.59 2.08
CA VAL A 383 11.71 6.39 1.06
C VAL A 383 10.66 7.26 0.38
N VAL A 384 10.87 8.57 0.41
CA VAL A 384 9.98 9.55 -0.23
C VAL A 384 10.56 9.94 -1.58
N LEU A 385 9.78 9.72 -2.63
CA LEU A 385 10.14 9.99 -4.02
C LEU A 385 9.33 11.15 -4.60
N TYR A 386 10.01 12.11 -5.17
CA TYR A 386 9.41 13.21 -5.93
C TYR A 386 10.02 13.29 -7.34
N GLN A 387 9.19 13.14 -8.38
CA GLN A 387 9.62 13.23 -9.79
C GLN A 387 10.89 12.40 -10.08
N GLY A 388 10.93 11.16 -9.64
CA GLY A 388 12.02 10.21 -9.89
C GLY A 388 13.24 10.35 -8.97
N ARG A 389 13.25 11.28 -8.04
CA ARG A 389 14.38 11.52 -7.12
C ARG A 389 13.99 11.26 -5.66
N MET A 390 14.95 10.77 -4.88
CA MET A 390 14.77 10.62 -3.44
C MET A 390 14.88 11.98 -2.76
N CYS A 391 13.87 12.32 -1.94
CA CYS A 391 13.83 13.54 -1.14
C CYS A 391 14.13 13.29 0.34
N GLU A 392 13.70 12.14 0.84
CA GLU A 392 13.81 11.78 2.24
C GLU A 392 13.88 10.27 2.39
N VAL A 393 14.64 9.76 3.35
CA VAL A 393 14.69 8.34 3.71
C VAL A 393 15.05 8.17 5.18
N GLY A 394 14.34 7.30 5.88
CA GLY A 394 14.58 7.06 7.30
C GLY A 394 13.68 5.99 7.89
N PRO A 395 13.86 5.69 9.19
CA PRO A 395 12.92 4.89 9.95
C PRO A 395 11.50 5.44 9.79
N SER A 396 10.50 4.55 9.72
CA SER A 396 9.11 4.95 9.50
C SER A 396 8.68 6.07 10.46
N ASP A 397 8.87 5.89 11.75
CA ASP A 397 8.48 6.89 12.76
C ASP A 397 9.18 8.25 12.57
N ALA A 398 10.43 8.26 12.10
CA ALA A 398 11.16 9.50 11.86
C ALA A 398 10.61 10.27 10.66
N VAL A 399 10.28 9.58 9.55
CA VAL A 399 9.72 10.21 8.33
C VAL A 399 8.33 10.78 8.59
N TYR A 400 7.53 10.14 9.47
CA TYR A 400 6.20 10.62 9.83
C TYR A 400 6.18 11.63 10.98
N SER A 401 7.35 12.01 11.49
CA SER A 401 7.54 13.05 12.53
C SER A 401 8.38 14.21 11.99
N GLN A 402 8.59 15.25 12.82
CA GLN A 402 9.48 16.36 12.45
C GLN A 402 10.93 16.11 12.96
N PRO A 403 11.96 16.57 12.25
CA PRO A 403 11.92 17.35 11.00
C PRO A 403 11.57 16.48 9.79
N SER A 404 10.91 17.05 8.77
CA SER A 404 10.62 16.37 7.52
C SER A 404 10.92 17.26 6.31
N HIS A 405 11.10 16.62 5.14
CA HIS A 405 11.24 17.37 3.90
C HIS A 405 9.95 18.16 3.60
N PRO A 406 10.00 19.40 3.10
CA PRO A 406 8.78 20.17 2.80
C PRO A 406 7.77 19.46 1.90
N TYR A 407 8.21 18.58 1.01
CA TYR A 407 7.32 17.72 0.22
C TYR A 407 6.63 16.66 1.07
N THR A 408 7.33 16.03 2.01
CA THR A 408 6.75 15.06 2.94
C THR A 408 5.67 15.70 3.81
N GLU A 409 5.89 16.95 4.25
CA GLU A 409 4.85 17.71 4.99
C GLU A 409 3.59 17.93 4.15
N VAL A 410 3.77 18.27 2.87
CA VAL A 410 2.63 18.42 1.94
C VAL A 410 1.91 17.09 1.75
N LEU A 411 2.63 15.98 1.56
CA LEU A 411 2.04 14.65 1.43
C LEU A 411 1.25 14.25 2.68
N LEU A 412 1.84 14.40 3.85
CA LEU A 412 1.19 14.05 5.14
C LEU A 412 0.00 14.96 5.42
N GLY A 413 0.10 16.25 5.09
CA GLY A 413 -0.99 17.21 5.25
C GLY A 413 -2.19 16.96 4.32
N ALA A 414 -1.98 16.24 3.22
CA ALA A 414 -3.03 15.90 2.25
C ALA A 414 -3.81 14.62 2.63
N VAL A 415 -3.34 13.84 3.62
CA VAL A 415 -4.02 12.62 4.04
C VAL A 415 -5.37 12.95 4.67
N LEU A 416 -6.41 12.30 4.16
CA LEU A 416 -7.77 12.43 4.67
C LEU A 416 -8.00 11.39 5.76
N GLU A 417 -8.07 11.82 7.01
CA GLU A 417 -8.49 10.95 8.10
C GLU A 417 -10.03 10.87 8.19
N PRO A 418 -10.59 9.74 8.66
CA PRO A 418 -12.03 9.57 8.83
C PRO A 418 -12.55 10.31 10.07
N ASP A 419 -12.02 11.50 10.33
CA ASP A 419 -12.44 12.39 11.41
C ASP A 419 -13.03 13.68 10.79
N PRO A 420 -14.34 13.95 10.95
CA PRO A 420 -14.98 15.13 10.39
C PRO A 420 -14.43 16.45 10.96
N ASP A 421 -13.77 16.46 12.11
CA ASP A 421 -13.22 17.67 12.72
C ASP A 421 -11.76 17.96 12.31
N SER A 422 -11.05 16.97 11.73
CA SER A 422 -9.68 17.12 11.25
C SER A 422 -9.66 17.83 9.88
N ALA A 423 -9.10 19.02 9.73
CA ALA A 423 -9.00 19.72 8.46
C ALA A 423 -7.68 19.35 7.71
N PRO A 424 -7.73 18.80 6.48
CA PRO A 424 -6.52 18.60 5.71
C PRO A 424 -5.89 19.95 5.40
N LYS A 425 -4.56 20.03 5.49
CA LYS A 425 -3.80 21.18 5.03
C LYS A 425 -3.65 21.10 3.51
N LEU A 426 -4.71 21.44 2.80
CA LEU A 426 -4.64 21.51 1.34
C LEU A 426 -3.72 22.67 0.96
N VAL A 427 -2.58 22.39 0.39
CA VAL A 427 -1.79 23.38 -0.32
C VAL A 427 -2.49 23.55 -1.67
N ALA A 428 -3.07 24.73 -1.88
CA ALA A 428 -3.69 25.07 -3.17
C ALA A 428 -2.58 25.13 -4.23
N ASP A 429 -2.48 24.09 -5.02
CA ASP A 429 -1.60 24.06 -6.18
C ASP A 429 -2.45 24.06 -7.44
N ASP A 430 -2.19 25.01 -8.32
CA ASP A 430 -2.53 24.84 -9.73
C ASP A 430 -1.85 23.58 -10.23
N ILE A 431 -2.65 22.58 -10.62
CA ILE A 431 -2.17 21.30 -11.16
C ILE A 431 -1.52 21.60 -12.52
N VAL A 432 -0.28 22.05 -12.48
CA VAL A 432 0.56 22.12 -13.66
C VAL A 432 1.44 20.87 -13.64
N GLU A 433 1.29 20.01 -14.65
CA GLU A 433 2.26 18.94 -14.93
C GLU A 433 3.61 19.59 -15.21
N LEU A 434 4.41 19.76 -14.16
CA LEU A 434 5.74 20.32 -14.27
C LEU A 434 6.72 19.17 -14.49
N SER A 435 7.34 19.14 -15.66
CA SER A 435 8.54 18.31 -15.86
C SER A 435 9.59 18.62 -14.78
N PRO A 436 10.36 17.60 -14.33
CA PRO A 436 11.41 17.84 -13.34
C PRO A 436 12.34 18.96 -13.82
N PRO A 437 12.75 19.85 -12.91
CA PRO A 437 13.68 20.91 -13.29
C PRO A 437 15.04 20.31 -13.68
N ALA A 438 15.67 20.87 -14.70
CA ALA A 438 16.98 20.41 -15.17
C ALA A 438 18.10 20.63 -14.13
N LYS A 439 17.90 21.57 -13.21
CA LYS A 439 18.87 21.94 -12.14
C LYS A 439 18.14 22.23 -10.84
N GLY A 440 18.86 22.15 -9.73
CA GLY A 440 18.38 22.53 -8.41
C GLY A 440 17.55 21.45 -7.71
N CYS A 441 16.77 21.87 -6.74
CA CYS A 441 15.88 21.01 -5.98
C CYS A 441 14.71 20.53 -6.85
N ALA A 442 14.42 19.25 -6.87
CA ALA A 442 13.29 18.71 -7.65
C ALA A 442 11.95 19.38 -7.27
N PHE A 443 11.77 19.68 -5.99
CA PHE A 443 10.52 20.26 -5.44
C PHE A 443 10.45 21.79 -5.48
N GLN A 444 11.49 22.50 -6.01
CA GLN A 444 11.65 23.96 -5.95
C GLN A 444 10.41 24.76 -6.39
N ARG A 445 9.68 24.29 -7.41
CA ARG A 445 8.53 25.02 -8.00
C ARG A 445 7.27 24.98 -7.14
N ARG A 446 7.13 23.97 -6.30
CA ARG A 446 5.97 23.75 -5.42
C ARG A 446 6.31 23.89 -3.93
N CYS A 447 7.58 24.15 -3.60
CA CYS A 447 8.05 24.18 -2.22
C CYS A 447 7.51 25.44 -1.49
N PRO A 448 6.66 25.30 -0.46
CA PRO A 448 6.15 26.44 0.32
C PRO A 448 7.25 27.10 1.16
N ARG A 449 8.38 26.41 1.38
CA ARG A 449 9.53 26.88 2.16
C ARG A 449 10.75 27.20 1.28
N ARG A 450 10.57 27.56 0.01
CA ARG A 450 11.67 27.89 -0.91
C ARG A 450 12.46 29.09 -0.42
N ILE A 451 13.80 28.93 -0.26
CA ILE A 451 14.70 29.95 0.28
C ILE A 451 15.41 30.82 -0.79
N GLY A 452 15.00 30.73 -2.06
CA GLY A 452 15.50 31.57 -3.14
C GLY A 452 16.32 30.82 -4.20
N ALA A 453 17.24 31.54 -4.87
CA ALA A 453 17.99 31.05 -6.04
C ALA A 453 18.77 29.76 -5.82
N ILE A 454 19.23 29.50 -4.62
CA ILE A 454 19.96 28.25 -4.30
C ILE A 454 19.11 27.00 -4.59
N CYS A 455 17.78 27.08 -4.36
CA CYS A 455 16.88 25.97 -4.65
C CYS A 455 16.74 25.74 -6.17
N ASP A 456 16.94 26.75 -6.99
CA ASP A 456 16.81 26.68 -8.46
C ASP A 456 18.11 26.20 -9.13
N GLU A 457 19.26 26.55 -8.56
CA GLU A 457 20.55 26.41 -9.20
C GLU A 457 21.33 25.18 -8.71
N MET A 458 21.19 24.81 -7.44
CA MET A 458 21.97 23.77 -6.79
C MET A 458 21.09 22.61 -6.32
N VAL A 459 21.56 21.38 -6.58
CA VAL A 459 20.97 20.19 -5.99
C VAL A 459 21.20 20.22 -4.48
N PRO A 460 20.14 20.05 -3.66
CA PRO A 460 20.29 20.09 -2.22
C PRO A 460 21.14 18.92 -1.71
N PRO A 461 21.99 19.17 -0.68
CA PRO A 461 22.77 18.13 -0.03
C PRO A 461 21.86 17.23 0.83
N TRP A 462 22.33 15.99 1.05
CA TRP A 462 21.77 15.13 2.09
C TRP A 462 22.19 15.64 3.47
N GLN A 463 21.24 15.82 4.36
CA GLN A 463 21.44 16.14 5.77
C GLN A 463 21.05 14.91 6.60
N ARG A 464 21.90 14.54 7.55
CA ARG A 464 21.68 13.38 8.40
C ARG A 464 21.12 13.81 9.75
N GLY A 465 19.93 13.39 10.07
CA GLY A 465 19.31 13.47 11.38
C GLY A 465 19.69 12.31 12.31
N ALA A 466 18.92 12.15 13.39
CA ALA A 466 19.05 11.01 14.30
C ALA A 466 18.66 9.70 13.59
N ASP A 467 19.15 8.57 14.12
CA ASP A 467 18.75 7.20 13.75
C ASP A 467 18.83 6.87 12.24
N GLY A 468 19.70 7.56 11.48
CA GLY A 468 19.88 7.32 10.06
C GLY A 468 18.81 7.99 9.17
N HIS A 469 18.01 8.90 9.73
CA HIS A 469 17.09 9.74 8.96
C HIS A 469 17.86 10.71 8.07
N LEU A 470 17.59 10.73 6.78
CA LEU A 470 18.24 11.55 5.76
C LEU A 470 17.22 12.42 5.05
N ILE A 471 17.49 13.73 4.97
CA ILE A 471 16.62 14.71 4.28
C ILE A 471 17.46 15.46 3.25
N ARG A 472 16.98 15.53 2.00
CA ARG A 472 17.65 16.21 0.88
C ARG A 472 17.08 17.63 0.70
N CYS A 473 17.54 18.58 1.51
CA CYS A 473 17.05 19.95 1.53
C CYS A 473 18.17 20.96 1.77
N HIS A 474 18.00 22.23 1.31
CA HIS A 474 18.93 23.33 1.61
C HIS A 474 18.65 23.95 2.98
N ILE A 475 17.42 23.84 3.50
CA ILE A 475 17.06 24.31 4.84
C ILE A 475 17.65 23.35 5.86
N SER A 476 18.32 23.88 6.90
CA SER A 476 18.91 23.05 7.95
C SER A 476 17.85 22.28 8.76
N LEU A 477 18.23 21.12 9.34
CA LEU A 477 17.30 20.30 10.14
C LEU A 477 16.69 21.09 11.30
N ASP A 478 17.49 21.94 11.97
CA ASP A 478 17.02 22.78 13.08
C ASP A 478 15.96 23.81 12.64
N GLU A 479 16.09 24.33 11.43
CA GLU A 479 15.12 25.26 10.85
C GLU A 479 13.86 24.54 10.34
N LEU A 480 13.99 23.29 9.87
CA LEU A 480 12.84 22.47 9.49
C LEU A 480 11.93 22.13 10.68
N ILE A 481 12.48 22.00 11.90
CA ILE A 481 11.72 21.75 13.13
C ILE A 481 10.95 23.01 13.59
N ARG A 482 11.51 24.21 13.38
CA ARG A 482 11.00 25.47 13.95
C ARG A 482 9.82 26.09 13.18
N LEU A 483 9.47 25.57 12.05
CA LEU A 483 8.40 26.09 11.18
C LEU A 483 7.17 25.20 11.19
#